data_444e1217bdbb3c950d2501d8ca224189
#
_entry.id   444e1217bdbb3c950d2501d8ca224189
#
_cell.length_a   1.000
_cell.length_b   1.000
_cell.length_c   1.000
_cell.angle_alpha   90.00
_cell.angle_beta   90.00
_cell.angle_gamma   90.00
#
_symmetry.space_group_name_H-M   'P 1'
#
loop_
_entity.id
_entity.type
_entity.pdbx_description
1 polymer ?
#
loop_
_entity_poly.entity_id
_entity_poly.type
_entity_poly.pdbx_seq_one_letter_code
_entity_poly.pdbx_strand_id
1 'polypeptide(L)'
;VDCYAERLAPSEPMVTQVRLIDTFYPVSKGGTYCIPGPFGAGKTVLQHTTSRNADVDIVIIAACGERAGEVVETIKEFPELKDPRTGRSLMERTIIICNTSSMPVASREASVYTSVTLAEYYRQMGLHVLLLADSTSRWAQALREMSGRLEEIPGEEAFPAYLESYIAAFYERAGIVKLRDGSTGSVTIGGTVSPAGGNFEEPVTQATLKVVGAFHGLSRERSDARKYPAIDPIISWSKYKSVLPESWVNYARKVYLSGVEVNQMMKVVGEEGTS
;
A
#
# COMPACT_ATOMS: atom_id res chain seq x y z
N VAL A 1 0.46 22.20 -6.60
CA VAL A 1 1.35 23.21 -7.21
C VAL A 1 2.58 22.50 -7.76
N ASP A 2 2.70 22.48 -9.07
CA ASP A 2 3.78 21.79 -9.76
C ASP A 2 5.02 22.69 -9.80
N CYS A 3 5.88 22.54 -8.80
CA CYS A 3 7.13 23.30 -8.67
C CYS A 3 8.37 22.50 -9.11
N TYR A 4 8.19 21.47 -9.92
CA TYR A 4 9.29 20.65 -10.43
C TYR A 4 9.63 20.99 -11.89
N ALA A 5 10.85 20.64 -12.31
CA ALA A 5 11.29 20.85 -13.69
C ALA A 5 10.78 19.75 -14.63
N GLU A 6 10.79 18.51 -14.18
CA GLU A 6 10.43 17.34 -14.99
C GLU A 6 9.87 16.22 -14.12
N ARG A 7 8.86 15.52 -14.64
CA ARG A 7 8.34 14.29 -14.01
C ARG A 7 9.00 13.09 -14.69
N LEU A 8 9.62 12.24 -13.87
CA LEU A 8 10.35 11.06 -14.34
C LEU A 8 9.50 9.80 -14.24
N ALA A 9 9.84 8.79 -15.03
CA ALA A 9 9.24 7.46 -14.91
C ALA A 9 9.82 6.72 -13.68
N PRO A 10 9.01 5.98 -12.90
CA PRO A 10 9.51 5.19 -11.79
C PRO A 10 10.45 4.08 -12.28
N SER A 11 11.73 4.18 -11.93
CA SER A 11 12.75 3.19 -12.34
C SER A 11 13.63 2.72 -11.20
N GLU A 12 13.76 3.52 -10.14
CA GLU A 12 14.57 3.20 -8.99
C GLU A 12 13.77 2.36 -7.98
N PRO A 13 14.22 1.15 -7.61
CA PRO A 13 13.51 0.32 -6.64
C PRO A 13 13.47 0.95 -5.25
N MET A 14 12.32 0.86 -4.60
CA MET A 14 12.19 1.16 -3.18
C MET A 14 12.38 -0.14 -2.39
N VAL A 15 13.51 -0.28 -1.72
CA VAL A 15 13.81 -1.47 -0.93
C VAL A 15 13.00 -1.44 0.36
N THR A 16 12.18 -2.47 0.59
CA THR A 16 11.35 -2.61 1.78
C THR A 16 11.94 -3.52 2.84
N GLN A 17 13.02 -4.25 2.51
CA GLN A 17 13.65 -5.30 3.30
C GLN A 17 12.75 -6.51 3.59
N VAL A 18 11.63 -6.61 2.93
CA VAL A 18 10.83 -7.82 2.87
C VAL A 18 11.24 -8.58 1.62
N ARG A 19 11.92 -9.71 1.77
CA ARG A 19 12.50 -10.48 0.66
C ARG A 19 11.51 -10.81 -0.44
N LEU A 20 10.30 -11.21 -0.05
CA LEU A 20 9.27 -11.59 -0.99
C LEU A 20 8.82 -10.39 -1.84
N ILE A 21 8.64 -9.23 -1.24
CA ILE A 21 8.27 -7.99 -1.95
C ILE A 21 9.40 -7.55 -2.87
N ASP A 22 10.61 -7.44 -2.35
CA ASP A 22 11.74 -6.90 -3.12
C ASP A 22 12.15 -7.81 -4.27
N THR A 23 11.91 -9.11 -4.16
CA THR A 23 12.28 -10.10 -5.17
C THR A 23 11.18 -10.29 -6.22
N PHE A 24 9.95 -10.56 -5.80
CA PHE A 24 8.87 -10.97 -6.71
C PHE A 24 7.86 -9.87 -7.03
N TYR A 25 7.63 -8.99 -6.07
CA TYR A 25 6.60 -7.94 -6.18
C TYR A 25 7.18 -6.57 -5.84
N PRO A 26 8.26 -6.14 -6.54
CA PRO A 26 8.98 -4.92 -6.19
C PRO A 26 8.12 -3.69 -6.36
N VAL A 27 8.43 -2.66 -5.56
CA VAL A 27 7.85 -1.33 -5.67
C VAL A 27 8.97 -0.36 -6.04
N SER A 28 8.72 0.53 -6.97
CA SER A 28 9.65 1.61 -7.34
C SER A 28 9.36 2.88 -6.57
N LYS A 29 10.39 3.68 -6.30
CA LYS A 29 10.21 5.04 -5.78
C LYS A 29 9.39 5.85 -6.77
N GLY A 30 8.37 6.52 -6.28
CA GLY A 30 7.41 7.22 -7.12
C GLY A 30 6.35 6.33 -7.75
N GLY A 31 6.32 5.04 -7.41
CA GLY A 31 5.30 4.10 -7.86
C GLY A 31 4.11 4.00 -6.93
N THR A 32 3.21 3.10 -7.25
CA THR A 32 2.00 2.83 -6.48
C THR A 32 1.84 1.34 -6.24
N TYR A 33 1.31 0.97 -5.10
CA TYR A 33 0.96 -0.41 -4.81
C TYR A 33 -0.27 -0.50 -3.92
N CYS A 34 -0.91 -1.65 -3.94
CA CYS A 34 -2.10 -1.93 -3.14
C CYS A 34 -1.89 -3.21 -2.33
N ILE A 35 -2.31 -3.16 -1.09
CA ILE A 35 -2.33 -4.31 -0.18
C ILE A 35 -3.80 -4.62 0.13
N PRO A 36 -4.49 -5.45 -0.65
CA PRO A 36 -5.81 -5.91 -0.29
C PRO A 36 -5.69 -7.09 0.65
N GLY A 37 -6.58 -7.17 1.59
CA GLY A 37 -6.63 -8.30 2.48
C GLY A 37 -7.82 -8.24 3.41
N PRO A 38 -8.38 -9.39 3.75
CA PRO A 38 -9.43 -9.47 4.75
C PRO A 38 -8.88 -9.06 6.12
N PHE A 39 -9.79 -8.75 7.03
CA PHE A 39 -9.44 -8.47 8.42
C PHE A 39 -8.65 -9.65 9.03
N GLY A 40 -7.55 -9.35 9.71
CA GLY A 40 -6.70 -10.37 10.34
C GLY A 40 -5.67 -11.03 9.40
N ALA A 41 -5.54 -10.59 8.15
CA ALA A 41 -4.54 -11.12 7.21
C ALA A 41 -3.13 -10.51 7.37
N GLY A 42 -2.92 -9.67 8.39
CA GLY A 42 -1.61 -9.08 8.67
C GLY A 42 -1.28 -7.80 7.92
N LYS A 43 -2.28 -7.06 7.41
CA LYS A 43 -2.07 -5.78 6.70
C LYS A 43 -1.30 -4.77 7.55
N THR A 44 -1.73 -4.56 8.78
CA THR A 44 -1.13 -3.59 9.69
C THR A 44 0.32 -3.95 10.01
N VAL A 45 0.60 -5.22 10.26
CA VAL A 45 1.97 -5.71 10.51
C VAL A 45 2.87 -5.47 9.30
N LEU A 46 2.38 -5.77 8.10
CA LEU A 46 3.14 -5.53 6.87
C LEU A 46 3.40 -4.04 6.64
N GLN A 47 2.43 -3.19 6.89
CA GLN A 47 2.60 -1.73 6.80
C GLN A 47 3.62 -1.21 7.81
N HIS A 48 3.56 -1.64 9.06
CA HIS A 48 4.52 -1.24 10.09
C HIS A 48 5.94 -1.70 9.73
N THR A 49 6.10 -2.91 9.24
CA THR A 49 7.40 -3.43 8.79
C THR A 49 7.94 -2.62 7.62
N THR A 50 7.10 -2.30 6.64
CA THR A 50 7.47 -1.46 5.50
C THR A 50 7.84 -0.05 5.95
N SER A 51 7.06 0.55 6.84
CA SER A 51 7.36 1.89 7.39
C SER A 51 8.71 1.95 8.09
N ARG A 52 9.05 0.91 8.84
CA ARG A 52 10.31 0.83 9.58
C ARG A 52 11.52 0.67 8.67
N ASN A 53 11.42 -0.18 7.67
CA ASN A 53 12.55 -0.65 6.89
C ASN A 53 12.66 -0.04 5.49
N ALA A 54 11.64 0.68 5.01
CA ALA A 54 11.66 1.25 3.68
C ALA A 54 12.78 2.28 3.51
N ASP A 55 13.42 2.23 2.35
CA ASP A 55 14.48 3.17 1.96
C ASP A 55 13.89 4.50 1.48
N VAL A 56 13.32 5.24 2.40
CA VAL A 56 12.73 6.56 2.18
C VAL A 56 13.11 7.52 3.30
N ASP A 57 13.02 8.81 3.03
CA ASP A 57 13.38 9.84 4.00
C ASP A 57 12.26 10.12 5.00
N ILE A 58 11.01 10.10 4.53
CA ILE A 58 9.81 10.38 5.33
C ILE A 58 8.75 9.33 5.04
N VAL A 59 8.08 8.89 6.10
CA VAL A 59 6.89 8.04 6.01
C VAL A 59 5.70 8.83 6.52
N ILE A 60 4.62 8.87 5.74
CA ILE A 60 3.35 9.45 6.14
C ILE A 60 2.32 8.33 6.24
N ILE A 61 1.72 8.18 7.40
CA ILE A 61 0.66 7.21 7.63
C ILE A 61 -0.66 7.97 7.69
N ALA A 62 -1.51 7.75 6.70
CA ALA A 62 -2.85 8.30 6.66
C ALA A 62 -3.84 7.24 7.15
N ALA A 63 -4.19 7.30 8.41
CA ALA A 63 -5.22 6.45 9.00
C ALA A 63 -6.59 7.08 8.70
N CYS A 64 -7.33 6.48 7.77
CA CYS A 64 -8.63 6.95 7.33
C CYS A 64 -9.73 6.03 7.84
N GLY A 65 -10.53 6.52 8.78
CA GLY A 65 -11.64 5.78 9.37
C GLY A 65 -11.24 4.59 10.25
N GLU A 66 -10.02 4.58 10.74
CA GLU A 66 -9.50 3.51 11.60
C GLU A 66 -10.10 3.54 13.00
N ARG A 67 -10.07 2.40 13.67
CA ARG A 67 -10.47 2.31 15.07
C ARG A 67 -9.50 3.08 15.94
N ALA A 68 -10.03 3.83 16.90
CA ALA A 68 -9.21 4.65 17.81
C ALA A 68 -8.14 3.82 18.55
N GLY A 69 -8.45 2.58 18.91
CA GLY A 69 -7.49 1.68 19.57
C GLY A 69 -6.26 1.35 18.74
N GLU A 70 -6.43 1.11 17.45
CA GLU A 70 -5.32 0.82 16.53
C GLU A 70 -4.40 2.03 16.33
N VAL A 71 -4.99 3.21 16.25
CA VAL A 71 -4.23 4.46 16.12
C VAL A 71 -3.43 4.76 17.38
N VAL A 72 -4.03 4.58 18.55
CA VAL A 72 -3.35 4.76 19.84
C VAL A 72 -2.18 3.79 19.99
N GLU A 73 -2.36 2.54 19.57
CA GLU A 73 -1.31 1.53 19.57
C GLU A 73 -0.13 1.94 18.68
N THR A 74 -0.41 2.41 17.47
CA THR A 74 0.61 2.93 16.56
C THR A 74 1.37 4.12 17.16
N ILE A 75 0.67 5.06 17.77
CA ILE A 75 1.28 6.25 18.40
C ILE A 75 2.16 5.86 19.58
N LYS A 76 1.84 4.80 20.30
CA LYS A 76 2.65 4.29 21.41
C LYS A 76 3.86 3.51 20.96
N GLU A 77 3.73 2.69 19.92
CA GLU A 77 4.80 1.80 19.44
C GLU A 77 5.89 2.55 18.66
N PHE A 78 5.54 3.47 17.81
CA PHE A 78 6.50 4.12 16.91
C PHE A 78 7.62 4.88 17.60
N PRO A 79 7.40 5.61 18.70
CA PRO A 79 8.50 6.24 19.43
C PRO A 79 9.51 5.26 20.01
N GLU A 80 9.10 4.04 20.33
CA GLU A 80 9.95 2.98 20.88
C GLU A 80 10.73 2.22 19.80
N LEU A 81 10.23 2.21 18.56
CA LEU A 81 10.93 1.59 17.44
C LEU A 81 12.09 2.46 16.99
N LYS A 82 13.19 1.82 16.67
CA LYS A 82 14.38 2.50 16.16
C LYS A 82 14.42 2.48 14.65
N ASP A 83 14.77 3.61 14.05
CA ASP A 83 15.05 3.70 12.64
C ASP A 83 16.36 2.96 12.32
N PRO A 84 16.35 1.93 11.46
CA PRO A 84 17.57 1.20 11.10
C PRO A 84 18.65 2.07 10.45
N ARG A 85 18.28 3.19 9.84
CA ARG A 85 19.20 4.10 9.14
C ARG A 85 19.98 5.01 10.08
N THR A 86 19.32 5.51 11.13
CA THR A 86 19.90 6.53 12.02
C THR A 86 20.09 6.06 13.46
N GLY A 87 19.46 4.97 13.86
CA GLY A 87 19.42 4.49 15.24
C GLY A 87 18.54 5.32 16.18
N ARG A 88 17.89 6.37 15.65
CA ARG A 88 16.96 7.22 16.40
C ARG A 88 15.54 6.66 16.37
N SER A 89 14.63 7.29 17.12
CA SER A 89 13.23 6.91 17.11
C SER A 89 12.65 6.99 15.69
N LEU A 90 11.87 5.98 15.30
CA LEU A 90 11.17 5.95 14.00
C LEU A 90 10.22 7.15 13.85
N MET A 91 9.68 7.66 14.95
CA MET A 91 8.76 8.80 14.97
C MET A 91 9.40 10.10 14.43
N GLU A 92 10.72 10.23 14.47
CA GLU A 92 11.42 11.42 13.95
C GLU A 92 11.26 11.57 12.42
N ARG A 93 11.00 10.48 11.69
CA ARG A 93 10.76 10.52 10.25
C ARG A 93 9.33 10.17 9.85
N THR A 94 8.43 10.01 10.82
CA THR A 94 7.06 9.58 10.58
C THR A 94 6.07 10.69 10.88
N ILE A 95 5.12 10.90 9.97
CA ILE A 95 3.97 11.79 10.16
C ILE A 95 2.73 10.92 10.15
N ILE A 96 1.90 11.06 11.18
CA ILE A 96 0.64 10.33 11.30
C ILE A 96 -0.50 11.30 11.17
N ILE A 97 -1.32 11.11 10.14
CA ILE A 97 -2.58 11.84 9.95
C ILE A 97 -3.70 10.89 10.31
N CYS A 98 -4.35 11.20 11.41
CA CYS A 98 -5.33 10.30 12.01
C CYS A 98 -6.74 10.83 11.80
N ASN A 99 -7.58 9.99 11.19
CA ASN A 99 -9.02 10.15 11.18
C ASN A 99 -9.66 8.87 11.72
N THR A 100 -10.31 8.97 12.87
CA THR A 100 -10.99 7.82 13.48
C THR A 100 -12.38 7.62 12.90
N SER A 101 -12.95 6.43 13.08
CA SER A 101 -14.28 6.09 12.59
C SER A 101 -15.41 6.94 13.21
N SER A 102 -15.17 7.58 14.35
CA SER A 102 -16.11 8.47 15.03
C SER A 102 -16.11 9.92 14.52
N MET A 103 -15.13 10.29 13.70
CA MET A 103 -15.03 11.65 13.15
C MET A 103 -16.01 11.88 12.00
N PRO A 104 -16.36 13.15 11.68
CA PRO A 104 -17.25 13.46 10.58
C PRO A 104 -16.79 12.93 9.23
N VAL A 105 -17.74 12.56 8.36
CA VAL A 105 -17.48 12.02 7.03
C VAL A 105 -16.64 12.98 6.18
N ALA A 106 -16.94 14.28 6.22
CA ALA A 106 -16.19 15.28 5.45
C ALA A 106 -14.72 15.35 5.87
N SER A 107 -14.41 15.21 7.15
CA SER A 107 -13.01 15.17 7.61
C SER A 107 -12.30 13.89 7.18
N ARG A 108 -13.01 12.78 7.06
CA ARG A 108 -12.46 11.52 6.55
C ARG A 108 -12.05 11.65 5.09
N GLU A 109 -12.88 12.24 4.27
CA GLU A 109 -12.53 12.53 2.88
C GLU A 109 -11.34 13.50 2.80
N ALA A 110 -11.37 14.59 3.52
CA ALA A 110 -10.33 15.60 3.50
C ALA A 110 -8.97 15.08 3.99
N SER A 111 -8.94 14.13 4.91
CA SER A 111 -7.69 13.58 5.46
C SER A 111 -6.80 12.94 4.41
N VAL A 112 -7.37 12.30 3.42
CA VAL A 112 -6.64 11.66 2.31
C VAL A 112 -5.92 12.72 1.46
N TYR A 113 -6.62 13.79 1.10
CA TYR A 113 -6.04 14.89 0.33
C TYR A 113 -4.99 15.66 1.11
N THR A 114 -5.21 15.87 2.40
CA THR A 114 -4.21 16.50 3.29
C THR A 114 -2.93 15.68 3.34
N SER A 115 -3.04 14.37 3.46
CA SER A 115 -1.91 13.46 3.52
C SER A 115 -1.06 13.51 2.24
N VAL A 116 -1.69 13.42 1.09
CA VAL A 116 -0.97 13.44 -0.18
C VAL A 116 -0.39 14.82 -0.49
N THR A 117 -1.03 15.89 -0.05
CA THR A 117 -0.50 17.24 -0.17
C THR A 117 0.76 17.43 0.66
N LEU A 118 0.80 16.92 1.88
CA LEU A 118 2.01 16.91 2.69
C LEU A 118 3.12 16.08 2.05
N ALA A 119 2.79 14.93 1.49
CA ALA A 119 3.75 14.11 0.77
C ALA A 119 4.37 14.88 -0.42
N GLU A 120 3.57 15.57 -1.19
CA GLU A 120 4.04 16.43 -2.30
C GLU A 120 4.90 17.59 -1.81
N TYR A 121 4.55 18.19 -0.68
CA TYR A 121 5.35 19.26 -0.09
C TYR A 121 6.79 18.81 0.19
N TYR A 122 6.96 17.65 0.81
CA TYR A 122 8.29 17.10 1.08
C TYR A 122 9.00 16.61 -0.18
N ARG A 123 8.27 16.11 -1.17
CA ARG A 123 8.82 15.79 -2.48
C ARG A 123 9.47 17.01 -3.13
N GLN A 124 8.83 18.17 -3.04
CA GLN A 124 9.36 19.41 -3.57
C GLN A 124 10.61 19.91 -2.85
N MET A 125 10.91 19.37 -1.69
CA MET A 125 12.15 19.61 -0.95
C MET A 125 13.30 18.66 -1.37
N GLY A 126 13.07 17.76 -2.32
CA GLY A 126 14.05 16.77 -2.75
C GLY A 126 14.08 15.51 -1.87
N LEU A 127 13.03 15.24 -1.11
CA LEU A 127 12.93 14.08 -0.24
C LEU A 127 12.13 12.96 -0.90
N HIS A 128 12.46 11.73 -0.53
CA HIS A 128 11.70 10.56 -0.93
C HIS A 128 10.69 10.22 0.16
N VAL A 129 9.42 10.20 -0.19
CA VAL A 129 8.30 10.03 0.75
C VAL A 129 7.55 8.74 0.44
N LEU A 130 7.23 7.97 1.46
CA LEU A 130 6.29 6.86 1.39
C LEU A 130 4.99 7.27 2.09
N LEU A 131 3.90 7.29 1.35
CA LEU A 131 2.57 7.53 1.88
C LEU A 131 1.83 6.19 1.98
N LEU A 132 1.45 5.82 3.19
CA LEU A 132 0.63 4.64 3.47
C LEU A 132 -0.79 5.09 3.83
N ALA A 133 -1.74 4.75 2.99
CA ALA A 133 -3.16 5.07 3.20
C ALA A 133 -3.89 3.83 3.72
N ASP A 134 -4.30 3.86 4.96
CA ASP A 134 -5.03 2.79 5.62
C ASP A 134 -6.38 3.31 6.16
N SER A 135 -7.50 3.00 5.63
CA SER A 135 -7.74 2.16 4.45
C SER A 135 -8.46 2.99 3.39
N THR A 136 -8.12 2.80 2.14
CA THR A 136 -8.80 3.51 1.04
C THR A 136 -10.26 3.09 0.89
N SER A 137 -10.64 1.91 1.38
CA SER A 137 -12.05 1.48 1.44
C SER A 137 -12.89 2.39 2.33
N ARG A 138 -12.34 2.90 3.42
CA ARG A 138 -13.02 3.84 4.31
C ARG A 138 -13.20 5.21 3.67
N TRP A 139 -12.21 5.65 2.90
CA TRP A 139 -12.33 6.86 2.09
C TRP A 139 -13.44 6.72 1.03
N ALA A 140 -13.50 5.59 0.34
CA ALA A 140 -14.55 5.32 -0.63
C ALA A 140 -15.96 5.29 0.01
N GLN A 141 -16.08 4.76 1.23
CA GLN A 141 -17.33 4.84 2.00
C GLN A 141 -17.71 6.29 2.31
N ALA A 142 -16.74 7.14 2.65
CA ALA A 142 -16.99 8.56 2.87
C ALA A 142 -17.52 9.24 1.60
N LEU A 143 -16.93 8.93 0.44
CA LEU A 143 -17.42 9.43 -0.86
C LEU A 143 -18.85 8.97 -1.13
N ARG A 144 -19.18 7.72 -0.83
CA ARG A 144 -20.53 7.17 -0.98
C ARG A 144 -21.55 7.89 -0.10
N GLU A 145 -21.22 8.13 1.16
CA GLU A 145 -22.11 8.83 2.09
C GLU A 145 -22.33 10.29 1.69
N MET A 146 -21.29 10.99 1.26
CA MET A 146 -21.41 12.36 0.77
C MET A 146 -22.24 12.46 -0.51
N SER A 147 -22.00 11.58 -1.46
CA SER A 147 -22.78 11.47 -2.70
C SER A 147 -24.26 11.20 -2.42
N GLY A 148 -24.57 10.32 -1.47
CA GLY A 148 -25.93 10.04 -1.04
C GLY A 148 -26.63 11.26 -0.43
N ARG A 149 -25.92 12.05 0.38
CA ARG A 149 -26.45 13.29 0.99
C ARG A 149 -26.71 14.40 -0.03
N LEU A 150 -25.92 14.44 -1.10
CA LEU A 150 -26.07 15.38 -2.21
C LEU A 150 -27.07 14.91 -3.26
N GLU A 151 -27.73 13.78 -3.03
CA GLU A 151 -28.71 13.18 -3.94
C GLU A 151 -28.17 12.95 -5.36
N GLU A 152 -26.89 12.65 -5.50
CA GLU A 152 -26.27 12.30 -6.78
C GLU A 152 -26.76 10.91 -7.26
N ILE A 153 -26.75 10.72 -8.56
CA ILE A 153 -27.15 9.42 -9.16
C ILE A 153 -26.13 8.35 -8.74
N PRO A 154 -26.57 7.28 -8.04
CA PRO A 154 -25.65 6.23 -7.60
C PRO A 154 -25.17 5.38 -8.77
N GLY A 155 -23.89 4.99 -8.71
CA GLY A 155 -23.31 3.97 -9.56
C GLY A 155 -23.43 2.57 -8.94
N GLU A 156 -22.50 1.70 -9.28
CA GLU A 156 -22.44 0.33 -8.76
C GLU A 156 -22.26 0.30 -7.23
N GLU A 157 -23.02 -0.54 -6.55
CA GLU A 157 -23.06 -0.64 -5.07
C GLU A 157 -23.28 0.70 -4.34
N ALA A 158 -24.04 1.59 -4.95
CA ALA A 158 -24.31 2.94 -4.43
C ALA A 158 -23.09 3.86 -4.30
N PHE A 159 -21.94 3.50 -4.86
CA PHE A 159 -20.82 4.40 -4.99
C PHE A 159 -21.08 5.46 -6.06
N PRO A 160 -20.49 6.66 -5.94
CA PRO A 160 -20.63 7.67 -6.99
C PRO A 160 -19.98 7.19 -8.30
N ALA A 161 -20.55 7.62 -9.44
CA ALA A 161 -20.04 7.26 -10.76
C ALA A 161 -18.58 7.70 -10.99
N TYR A 162 -18.13 8.74 -10.28
CA TYR A 162 -16.78 9.28 -10.36
C TYR A 162 -15.76 8.57 -9.42
N LEU A 163 -16.13 7.48 -8.75
CA LEU A 163 -15.24 6.78 -7.81
C LEU A 163 -13.91 6.37 -8.47
N GLU A 164 -13.96 5.75 -9.64
CA GLU A 164 -12.75 5.36 -10.38
C GLU A 164 -11.85 6.55 -10.68
N SER A 165 -12.43 7.66 -11.11
CA SER A 165 -11.67 8.88 -11.44
C SER A 165 -10.99 9.46 -10.21
N TYR A 166 -11.65 9.43 -9.05
CA TYR A 166 -11.09 9.95 -7.80
C TYR A 166 -9.96 9.06 -7.27
N ILE A 167 -10.13 7.75 -7.35
CA ILE A 167 -9.07 6.81 -6.96
C ILE A 167 -7.87 6.94 -7.90
N ALA A 168 -8.09 7.01 -9.20
CA ALA A 168 -7.04 7.23 -10.18
C ALA A 168 -6.28 8.54 -9.94
N ALA A 169 -7.00 9.63 -9.73
CA ALA A 169 -6.40 10.93 -9.45
C ALA A 169 -5.54 10.92 -8.17
N PHE A 170 -5.98 10.23 -7.14
CA PHE A 170 -5.22 10.08 -5.90
C PHE A 170 -3.90 9.34 -6.13
N TYR A 171 -3.93 8.18 -6.79
CA TYR A 171 -2.73 7.40 -7.06
C TYR A 171 -1.80 8.05 -8.10
N GLU A 172 -2.34 8.81 -9.04
CA GLU A 172 -1.53 9.56 -10.02
C GLU A 172 -0.69 10.69 -9.39
N ARG A 173 -1.01 11.11 -8.19
CA ARG A 173 -0.18 12.07 -7.45
C ARG A 173 1.14 11.47 -6.97
N ALA A 174 1.28 10.14 -6.97
CA ALA A 174 2.56 9.49 -6.79
C ALA A 174 3.46 9.73 -8.01
N GLY A 175 4.74 9.91 -7.76
CA GLY A 175 5.69 10.09 -8.85
C GLY A 175 7.05 10.49 -8.34
N ILE A 176 8.04 10.31 -9.20
CA ILE A 176 9.38 10.82 -8.99
C ILE A 176 9.59 12.05 -9.90
N VAL A 177 10.12 13.11 -9.33
CA VAL A 177 10.30 14.39 -10.04
C VAL A 177 11.74 14.85 -9.93
N LYS A 178 12.19 15.56 -10.97
CA LYS A 178 13.46 16.28 -10.98
C LYS A 178 13.16 17.74 -10.66
N LEU A 179 13.80 18.26 -9.62
CA LEU A 179 13.64 19.63 -9.19
C LEU A 179 14.52 20.56 -10.02
N ARG A 180 14.29 21.86 -9.92
CA ARG A 180 15.04 22.88 -10.67
C ARG A 180 16.51 22.94 -10.30
N ASP A 181 16.88 22.56 -9.09
CA ASP A 181 18.27 22.46 -8.62
C ASP A 181 18.99 21.18 -9.07
N GLY A 182 18.29 20.29 -9.79
CA GLY A 182 18.82 19.02 -10.25
C GLY A 182 18.64 17.85 -9.29
N SER A 183 18.18 18.07 -8.07
CA SER A 183 17.85 17.00 -7.12
C SER A 183 16.56 16.27 -7.52
N THR A 184 16.36 15.06 -6.98
CA THR A 184 15.16 14.28 -7.19
C THR A 184 14.38 14.11 -5.89
N GLY A 185 13.08 14.14 -5.99
CA GLY A 185 12.16 13.80 -4.90
C GLY A 185 11.10 12.85 -5.40
N SER A 186 10.50 12.07 -4.51
CA SER A 186 9.46 11.12 -4.90
C SER A 186 8.37 10.98 -3.85
N VAL A 187 7.16 10.64 -4.32
CA VAL A 187 6.06 10.17 -3.50
C VAL A 187 5.69 8.77 -3.98
N THR A 188 5.81 7.79 -3.10
CA THR A 188 5.35 6.42 -3.33
C THR A 188 4.08 6.22 -2.51
N ILE A 189 3.01 5.78 -3.13
CA ILE A 189 1.73 5.59 -2.45
C ILE A 189 1.43 4.11 -2.30
N GLY A 190 1.27 3.67 -1.05
CA GLY A 190 0.79 2.34 -0.70
C GLY A 190 -0.59 2.42 -0.08
N GLY A 191 -1.60 1.93 -0.79
CA GLY A 191 -2.96 1.89 -0.29
C GLY A 191 -3.34 0.51 0.24
N THR A 192 -4.17 0.45 1.25
CA THR A 192 -4.79 -0.79 1.67
C THR A 192 -6.26 -0.79 1.30
N VAL A 193 -6.75 -1.95 0.92
CA VAL A 193 -8.17 -2.19 0.64
C VAL A 193 -8.63 -3.34 1.52
N SER A 194 -9.81 -3.17 2.12
CA SER A 194 -10.45 -4.21 2.94
C SER A 194 -11.74 -4.66 2.25
N PRO A 195 -11.66 -5.54 1.25
CA PRO A 195 -12.86 -5.99 0.55
C PRO A 195 -13.73 -6.82 1.47
N ALA A 196 -15.03 -6.54 1.45
CA ALA A 196 -16.01 -7.27 2.25
C ALA A 196 -16.04 -8.75 1.84
N GLY A 197 -15.90 -9.65 2.81
CA GLY A 197 -15.88 -11.09 2.56
C GLY A 197 -14.74 -11.59 1.68
N GLY A 198 -13.68 -10.79 1.49
CA GLY A 198 -12.57 -11.12 0.60
C GLY A 198 -12.90 -11.06 -0.89
N ASN A 199 -14.01 -10.41 -1.25
CA ASN A 199 -14.43 -10.26 -2.64
C ASN A 199 -13.65 -9.15 -3.34
N PHE A 200 -12.68 -9.51 -4.19
CA PHE A 200 -11.89 -8.56 -4.97
C PHE A 200 -12.65 -7.93 -6.17
N GLU A 201 -13.86 -8.38 -6.44
CA GLU A 201 -14.69 -7.82 -7.52
C GLU A 201 -15.48 -6.58 -7.09
N GLU A 202 -15.36 -6.14 -5.84
CA GLU A 202 -15.99 -4.91 -5.39
C GLU A 202 -15.46 -3.68 -6.14
N PRO A 203 -16.26 -2.60 -6.30
CA PRO A 203 -15.88 -1.45 -7.13
C PRO A 203 -14.57 -0.77 -6.69
N VAL A 204 -14.33 -0.64 -5.39
CA VAL A 204 -13.13 0.03 -4.85
C VAL A 204 -11.88 -0.75 -5.20
N THR A 205 -11.88 -2.06 -5.00
CA THR A 205 -10.75 -2.94 -5.31
C THR A 205 -10.47 -2.96 -6.81
N GLN A 206 -11.50 -3.07 -7.64
CA GLN A 206 -11.36 -3.07 -9.09
C GLN A 206 -10.84 -1.73 -9.62
N ALA A 207 -11.33 -0.62 -9.10
CA ALA A 207 -10.84 0.71 -9.46
C ALA A 207 -9.36 0.89 -9.07
N THR A 208 -8.97 0.39 -7.90
CA THR A 208 -7.58 0.45 -7.43
C THR A 208 -6.66 -0.43 -8.28
N LEU A 209 -7.08 -1.64 -8.63
CA LEU A 209 -6.29 -2.56 -9.47
C LEU A 209 -5.96 -2.00 -10.85
N LYS A 210 -6.81 -1.15 -11.40
CA LYS A 210 -6.59 -0.54 -12.72
C LYS A 210 -5.47 0.52 -12.72
N VAL A 211 -5.14 1.09 -11.57
CA VAL A 211 -4.22 2.23 -11.50
C VAL A 211 -2.92 1.94 -10.77
N VAL A 212 -2.86 0.95 -9.90
CA VAL A 212 -1.64 0.62 -9.16
C VAL A 212 -0.64 -0.16 -10.00
N GLY A 213 0.63 0.02 -9.72
CA GLY A 213 1.72 -0.68 -10.39
C GLY A 213 2.14 -2.00 -9.75
N ALA A 214 1.70 -2.26 -8.53
CA ALA A 214 1.98 -3.50 -7.81
C ALA A 214 0.79 -3.89 -6.92
N PHE A 215 0.62 -5.17 -6.73
CA PHE A 215 -0.48 -5.74 -5.97
C PHE A 215 0.06 -6.82 -5.04
N HIS A 216 -0.04 -6.59 -3.73
CA HIS A 216 0.42 -7.51 -2.69
C HIS A 216 -0.79 -8.13 -2.00
N GLY A 217 -1.43 -9.09 -2.65
CA GLY A 217 -2.61 -9.75 -2.13
C GLY A 217 -2.32 -10.57 -0.88
N LEU A 218 -2.98 -10.26 0.24
CA LEU A 218 -2.87 -11.03 1.46
C LEU A 218 -3.91 -12.14 1.50
N SER A 219 -3.48 -13.31 1.94
CA SER A 219 -4.32 -14.49 2.09
C SER A 219 -4.56 -14.79 3.55
N ARG A 220 -5.82 -14.91 3.94
CA ARG A 220 -6.20 -15.33 5.29
C ARG A 220 -5.75 -16.77 5.60
N GLU A 221 -5.82 -17.64 4.63
CA GLU A 221 -5.36 -19.03 4.77
C GLU A 221 -3.87 -19.11 5.13
N ARG A 222 -3.04 -18.32 4.47
CA ARG A 222 -1.60 -18.25 4.77
C ARG A 222 -1.34 -17.61 6.13
N SER A 223 -2.12 -16.60 6.51
CA SER A 223 -2.04 -15.96 7.82
C SER A 223 -2.42 -16.93 8.92
N ASP A 224 -3.49 -17.70 8.76
CA ASP A 224 -3.94 -18.73 9.70
C ASP A 224 -2.90 -19.86 9.82
N ALA A 225 -2.22 -20.19 8.74
CA ALA A 225 -1.11 -21.14 8.71
C ALA A 225 0.22 -20.55 9.25
N ARG A 226 0.20 -19.31 9.74
CA ARG A 226 1.37 -18.57 10.25
C ARG A 226 2.51 -18.41 9.23
N LYS A 227 2.18 -18.34 7.95
CA LYS A 227 3.12 -18.04 6.88
C LYS A 227 3.15 -16.54 6.65
N TYR A 228 4.14 -15.86 7.23
CA TYR A 228 4.28 -14.41 7.12
C TYR A 228 5.52 -14.01 6.29
N PRO A 229 5.40 -12.92 5.50
CA PRO A 229 4.18 -12.18 5.17
C PRO A 229 3.18 -13.06 4.41
N ALA A 230 1.89 -12.92 4.71
CA ALA A 230 0.82 -13.75 4.16
C ALA A 230 0.45 -13.38 2.71
N ILE A 231 1.42 -13.05 1.90
CA ILE A 231 1.26 -12.65 0.50
C ILE A 231 0.97 -13.89 -0.36
N ASP A 232 -0.13 -13.84 -1.10
CA ASP A 232 -0.52 -14.92 -1.99
C ASP A 232 0.28 -14.82 -3.30
N PRO A 233 1.09 -15.82 -3.64
CA PRO A 233 1.93 -15.78 -4.84
C PRO A 233 1.14 -15.89 -6.15
N ILE A 234 -0.09 -16.38 -6.11
CA ILE A 234 -0.91 -16.61 -7.30
C ILE A 234 -1.56 -15.30 -7.76
N ILE A 235 -2.07 -14.50 -6.81
CA ILE A 235 -2.82 -13.28 -7.11
C ILE A 235 -1.96 -12.02 -7.10
N SER A 236 -0.79 -12.07 -6.48
CA SER A 236 0.11 -10.91 -6.37
C SER A 236 0.92 -10.70 -7.65
N TRP A 237 1.16 -9.45 -7.98
CA TRP A 237 1.94 -9.08 -9.16
C TRP A 237 2.60 -7.72 -8.98
N SER A 238 3.58 -7.41 -9.84
CA SER A 238 4.21 -6.09 -9.93
C SER A 238 4.66 -5.80 -11.36
N LYS A 239 4.49 -4.56 -11.79
CA LYS A 239 4.98 -4.03 -13.07
C LYS A 239 6.38 -3.43 -12.96
N TYR A 240 6.91 -3.29 -11.76
CA TYR A 240 8.22 -2.68 -11.51
C TYR A 240 9.35 -3.72 -11.56
N LYS A 241 10.56 -3.24 -11.84
CA LYS A 241 11.74 -4.09 -11.90
C LYS A 241 12.30 -4.34 -10.49
N SER A 242 12.71 -5.60 -10.25
CA SER A 242 13.43 -5.98 -9.04
C SER A 242 14.86 -5.42 -9.04
N VAL A 243 15.47 -5.33 -7.86
CA VAL A 243 16.91 -5.06 -7.68
C VAL A 243 17.79 -6.22 -8.15
N LEU A 244 17.23 -7.41 -8.27
CA LEU A 244 17.94 -8.62 -8.70
C LEU A 244 17.88 -8.80 -10.22
N PRO A 245 18.83 -9.55 -10.83
CA PRO A 245 18.74 -9.91 -12.23
C PRO A 245 17.46 -10.67 -12.57
N GLU A 246 16.85 -10.35 -13.70
CA GLU A 246 15.56 -10.94 -14.10
C GLU A 246 15.60 -12.48 -14.19
N SER A 247 16.71 -13.03 -14.65
CA SER A 247 16.90 -14.49 -14.73
C SER A 247 16.84 -15.17 -13.36
N TRP A 248 17.40 -14.53 -12.33
CA TRP A 248 17.36 -15.04 -10.96
C TRP A 248 15.94 -14.97 -10.39
N VAL A 249 15.23 -13.86 -10.63
CA VAL A 249 13.85 -13.67 -10.20
C VAL A 249 12.93 -14.72 -10.85
N ASN A 250 13.07 -14.96 -12.14
CA ASN A 250 12.26 -15.93 -12.87
C ASN A 250 12.51 -17.37 -12.39
N TYR A 251 13.76 -17.73 -12.15
CA TYR A 251 14.10 -19.03 -11.58
C TYR A 251 13.53 -19.23 -10.18
N ALA A 252 13.72 -18.24 -9.30
CA ALA A 252 13.21 -18.28 -7.93
C ALA A 252 11.68 -18.35 -7.91
N ARG A 253 10.98 -17.61 -8.78
CA ARG A 253 9.52 -17.66 -8.92
C ARG A 253 9.04 -19.03 -9.34
N LYS A 254 9.74 -19.67 -10.29
CA LYS A 254 9.40 -21.02 -10.74
C LYS A 254 9.49 -22.04 -9.59
N VAL A 255 10.56 -21.98 -8.80
CA VAL A 255 10.73 -22.84 -7.62
C VAL A 255 9.63 -22.57 -6.57
N TYR A 256 9.32 -21.29 -6.32
CA TYR A 256 8.31 -20.91 -5.34
C TYR A 256 6.91 -21.42 -5.73
N LEU A 257 6.52 -21.25 -6.99
CA LEU A 257 5.24 -21.76 -7.49
C LEU A 257 5.16 -23.28 -7.46
N SER A 258 6.24 -23.97 -7.80
CA SER A 258 6.32 -25.43 -7.65
C SER A 258 6.13 -25.87 -6.21
N GLY A 259 6.70 -25.13 -5.25
CA GLY A 259 6.47 -25.39 -3.83
C GLY A 259 5.02 -25.22 -3.39
N VAL A 260 4.31 -24.26 -3.97
CA VAL A 260 2.87 -24.07 -3.71
C VAL A 260 2.06 -25.25 -4.25
N GLU A 261 2.34 -25.71 -5.46
CA GLU A 261 1.69 -26.88 -6.08
C GLU A 261 1.92 -28.16 -5.26
N VAL A 262 3.15 -28.41 -4.86
CA VAL A 262 3.51 -29.57 -4.00
C VAL A 262 2.77 -29.50 -2.68
N ASN A 263 2.67 -28.33 -2.05
CA ASN A 263 1.94 -28.16 -0.80
C ASN A 263 0.44 -28.46 -0.96
N GLN A 264 -0.15 -28.08 -2.08
CA GLN A 264 -1.56 -28.42 -2.39
C GLN A 264 -1.74 -29.92 -2.59
N MET A 265 -0.82 -30.59 -3.27
CA MET A 265 -0.85 -32.05 -3.42
C MET A 265 -0.73 -32.76 -2.07
N MET A 266 0.17 -32.30 -1.20
CA MET A 266 0.33 -32.86 0.15
C MET A 266 -0.94 -32.79 1.00
N LYS A 267 -1.74 -31.75 0.82
CA LYS A 267 -3.03 -31.62 1.52
C LYS A 267 -4.07 -32.67 1.07
N VAL A 268 -3.96 -33.13 -0.17
CA VAL A 268 -4.93 -34.08 -0.77
C VAL A 268 -4.48 -35.53 -0.56
N VAL A 269 -3.24 -35.84 -0.84
CA VAL A 269 -2.71 -37.24 -0.88
C VAL A 269 -1.80 -37.58 0.29
N GLY A 270 -1.45 -36.61 1.12
CA GLY A 270 -0.48 -36.80 2.20
C GLY A 270 0.96 -36.75 1.73
N GLU A 271 1.89 -36.69 2.69
CA GLU A 271 3.33 -36.59 2.42
C GLU A 271 3.86 -37.83 1.71
N GLU A 272 3.41 -39.01 2.12
CA GLU A 272 3.83 -40.31 1.53
C GLU A 272 3.35 -40.50 0.09
N GLY A 273 2.28 -39.83 -0.32
CA GLY A 273 1.74 -39.89 -1.66
C GLY A 273 2.34 -38.85 -2.63
N THR A 274 3.21 -37.98 -2.13
CA THR A 274 3.84 -36.90 -2.91
C THR A 274 5.27 -37.32 -3.27
N SER A 275 5.53 -37.46 -4.58
CA SER A 275 6.85 -37.84 -5.11
C SER A 275 7.77 -36.63 -5.32
#